data_f522fecc3b0497f4d7285193c8d0b5d9
#
_entry.id   f522fecc3b0497f4d7285193c8d0b5d9
#
_cell.length_a   1.000
_cell.length_b   1.000
_cell.length_c   1.000
_cell.angle_alpha   90.00
_cell.angle_beta   90.00
_cell.angle_gamma   90.00
#
_symmetry.space_group_name_H-M   'P 1'
#
loop_
_entity.id
_entity.type
_entity.pdbx_description
1 polymer ?
#
loop_
_entity_poly.entity_id
_entity_poly.type
_entity_poly.pdbx_seq_one_letter_code
_entity_poly.pdbx_strand_id
1 'polypeptide(L)'
;EKLLRAIFGEKAGDVRDTSLRVSQSMEGVVTDVIVFNREGVERDERTRQIEKDMLRRYEKDHQDEVRIIRKNLLDRVCSIASGQALGEDLRNMQGDVLVPAGTELTRASIEKVPFIRGAIDEMQMEDASINNKVQTLIHNALQQKEMMDNVFEDRCEKLSKGDDLPPGVIRMVKVYIATKRKLSVGDKMAGRHGNKGVVSTVQPIENMPYMEDGTSVDIV
;
A
#
# COMPACT_ATOMS: atom_id res chain seq x y z
N GLU A 1 3.96 22.28 28.06
CA GLU A 1 4.68 21.87 29.27
C GLU A 1 3.88 20.94 30.18
N LYS A 2 2.64 21.29 30.57
CA LYS A 2 1.81 20.43 31.46
C LYS A 2 1.52 19.06 30.84
N LEU A 3 1.29 19.00 29.52
CA LEU A 3 1.04 17.76 28.80
C LEU A 3 2.30 16.91 28.67
N LEU A 4 3.47 17.54 28.46
CA LEU A 4 4.76 16.87 28.42
C LEU A 4 5.13 16.28 29.80
N ARG A 5 4.86 17.01 30.87
CA ARG A 5 5.07 16.47 32.26
C ARG A 5 4.16 15.27 32.55
N ALA A 6 2.92 15.26 32.03
CA ALA A 6 2.00 14.15 32.18
C ALA A 6 2.44 12.89 31.40
N ILE A 7 3.11 13.08 30.25
CA ILE A 7 3.54 11.98 29.37
C ILE A 7 4.92 11.43 29.80
N PHE A 8 5.86 12.31 30.19
CA PHE A 8 7.26 11.94 30.47
C PHE A 8 7.64 11.91 31.95
N GLY A 9 6.71 12.20 32.86
CA GLY A 9 6.94 12.22 34.29
C GLY A 9 7.89 13.35 34.79
N GLU A 10 8.51 13.18 35.93
CA GLU A 10 9.38 14.20 36.53
C GLU A 10 10.66 14.55 35.73
N LYS A 11 11.08 13.68 34.81
CA LYS A 11 12.20 13.93 33.88
C LYS A 11 11.86 14.90 32.74
N ALA A 12 10.63 15.36 32.64
CA ALA A 12 10.17 16.28 31.59
C ALA A 12 10.75 17.71 31.70
N GLY A 13 11.55 18.02 32.74
CA GLY A 13 12.23 19.31 32.88
C GLY A 13 13.25 19.61 31.77
N ASP A 14 13.82 18.56 31.16
CA ASP A 14 14.83 18.66 30.12
C ASP A 14 14.25 18.55 28.67
N VAL A 15 12.93 18.33 28.53
CA VAL A 15 12.29 18.16 27.21
C VAL A 15 11.60 19.45 26.81
N ARG A 16 11.98 19.99 25.65
CA ARG A 16 11.41 21.20 25.06
C ARG A 16 10.53 20.86 23.86
N ASP A 17 9.35 21.45 23.83
CA ASP A 17 8.45 21.40 22.66
C ASP A 17 8.95 22.37 21.58
N THR A 18 9.36 21.83 20.42
CA THR A 18 9.79 22.59 19.24
C THR A 18 8.81 22.44 18.08
N SER A 19 7.58 22.04 18.35
CA SER A 19 6.56 21.78 17.35
C SER A 19 6.23 23.02 16.52
N LEU A 20 6.01 22.82 15.22
CA LEU A 20 5.43 23.83 14.35
C LEU A 20 3.95 24.02 14.71
N ARG A 21 3.49 25.25 14.68
CA ARG A 21 2.11 25.59 14.98
C ARG A 21 1.39 26.06 13.73
N VAL A 22 0.18 25.61 13.54
CA VAL A 22 -0.72 26.09 12.48
C VAL A 22 -1.14 27.52 12.81
N SER A 23 -1.18 28.41 11.80
CA SER A 23 -1.64 29.78 12.00
C SER A 23 -3.13 29.82 12.36
N GLN A 24 -3.56 30.87 13.11
CA GLN A 24 -4.93 30.98 13.61
C GLN A 24 -6.00 31.08 12.51
N SER A 25 -5.59 31.43 11.28
CA SER A 25 -6.50 31.59 10.13
C SER A 25 -6.64 30.31 9.28
N MET A 26 -5.93 29.23 9.61
CA MET A 26 -5.99 27.97 8.87
C MET A 26 -7.01 27.02 9.47
N GLU A 27 -7.94 26.58 8.64
CA GLU A 27 -8.90 25.51 8.93
C GLU A 27 -8.61 24.31 8.03
N GLY A 28 -8.73 23.11 8.57
CA GLY A 28 -8.50 21.89 7.79
C GLY A 28 -8.93 20.64 8.54
N VAL A 29 -8.99 19.55 7.81
CA VAL A 29 -9.32 18.22 8.33
C VAL A 29 -8.04 17.39 8.44
N VAL A 30 -7.79 16.83 9.61
CA VAL A 30 -6.68 15.90 9.80
C VAL A 30 -6.99 14.62 9.03
N THR A 31 -6.15 14.29 8.06
CA THR A 31 -6.31 13.10 7.21
C THR A 31 -5.48 11.93 7.69
N ASP A 32 -4.29 12.20 8.27
CA ASP A 32 -3.42 11.17 8.78
C ASP A 32 -2.52 11.70 9.90
N VAL A 33 -2.09 10.81 10.80
CA VAL A 33 -1.16 11.12 11.89
C VAL A 33 -0.11 10.02 11.97
N ILE A 34 1.15 10.38 11.75
CA ILE A 34 2.28 9.46 11.84
C ILE A 34 3.12 9.85 13.05
N VAL A 35 3.39 8.90 13.93
CA VAL A 35 4.21 9.07 15.12
C VAL A 35 5.54 8.37 14.95
N PHE A 36 6.62 9.09 15.12
CA PHE A 36 7.99 8.60 15.12
C PHE A 36 8.54 8.67 16.54
N ASN A 37 9.04 7.55 17.05
CA ASN A 37 9.62 7.44 18.39
C ASN A 37 11.07 6.97 18.28
N ARG A 38 11.95 7.57 19.07
CA ARG A 38 13.31 7.09 19.20
C ARG A 38 13.33 5.72 19.88
N GLU A 39 14.26 4.86 19.50
CA GLU A 39 14.50 3.58 20.17
C GLU A 39 14.71 3.77 21.69
N GLY A 40 14.08 2.89 22.49
CA GLY A 40 14.18 2.90 23.94
C GLY A 40 13.29 3.93 24.68
N VAL A 41 12.48 4.70 23.96
CA VAL A 41 11.49 5.61 24.57
C VAL A 41 10.21 4.83 24.90
N GLU A 42 9.70 5.03 26.11
CA GLU A 42 8.45 4.41 26.53
C GLU A 42 7.28 4.89 25.66
N ARG A 43 6.52 3.92 25.12
CA ARG A 43 5.39 4.17 24.23
C ARG A 43 4.11 4.36 25.03
N ASP A 44 3.44 5.47 24.85
CA ASP A 44 2.13 5.72 25.44
C ASP A 44 1.02 4.91 24.75
N GLU A 45 -0.14 4.81 25.37
CA GLU A 45 -1.27 4.01 24.91
C GLU A 45 -1.78 4.46 23.53
N ARG A 46 -1.81 5.77 23.27
CA ARG A 46 -2.18 6.33 21.96
C ARG A 46 -1.20 5.94 20.86
N THR A 47 0.09 6.01 21.14
CA THR A 47 1.14 5.59 20.20
C THR A 47 0.99 4.12 19.84
N ARG A 48 0.78 3.25 20.85
CA ARG A 48 0.54 1.81 20.62
C ARG A 48 -0.69 1.56 19.77
N GLN A 49 -1.74 2.37 19.93
CA GLN A 49 -2.95 2.25 19.13
C GLN A 49 -2.72 2.64 17.67
N ILE A 50 -2.00 3.75 17.43
CA ILE A 50 -1.62 4.20 16.08
C ILE A 50 -0.72 3.15 15.40
N GLU A 51 0.29 2.63 16.10
CA GLU A 51 1.17 1.57 15.58
C GLU A 51 0.38 0.30 15.22
N LYS A 52 -0.57 -0.09 16.06
CA LYS A 52 -1.45 -1.24 15.79
C LYS A 52 -2.33 -1.02 14.55
N ASP A 53 -2.84 0.19 14.37
CA ASP A 53 -3.64 0.52 13.18
C ASP A 53 -2.77 0.58 11.91
N MET A 54 -1.50 1.05 12.03
CA MET A 54 -0.54 1.00 10.93
C MET A 54 -0.17 -0.44 10.56
N LEU A 55 0.09 -1.30 11.55
CA LEU A 55 0.34 -2.74 11.30
C LEU A 55 -0.83 -3.40 10.56
N ARG A 56 -2.05 -3.14 10.99
CA ARG A 56 -3.25 -3.66 10.30
C ARG A 56 -3.35 -3.17 8.83
N ARG A 57 -2.96 -1.92 8.56
CA ARG A 57 -2.90 -1.41 7.17
C ARG A 57 -1.84 -2.15 6.37
N TYR A 58 -0.63 -2.31 6.91
CA TYR A 58 0.45 -3.04 6.24
C TYR A 58 0.09 -4.51 5.98
N GLU A 59 -0.54 -5.18 6.96
CA GLU A 59 -1.04 -6.56 6.80
C GLU A 59 -2.07 -6.65 5.68
N LYS A 60 -3.01 -5.70 5.63
CA LYS A 60 -4.03 -5.66 4.59
C LYS A 60 -3.43 -5.40 3.21
N ASP A 61 -2.54 -4.42 3.09
CA ASP A 61 -1.88 -4.07 1.83
C ASP A 61 -1.06 -5.26 1.33
N HIS A 62 -0.29 -5.92 2.21
CA HIS A 62 0.47 -7.13 1.89
C HIS A 62 -0.44 -8.28 1.42
N GLN A 63 -1.56 -8.54 2.12
CA GLN A 63 -2.52 -9.56 1.71
C GLN A 63 -3.14 -9.25 0.34
N ASP A 64 -3.45 -7.98 0.07
CA ASP A 64 -4.00 -7.54 -1.22
C ASP A 64 -2.95 -7.69 -2.34
N GLU A 65 -1.69 -7.33 -2.10
CA GLU A 65 -0.57 -7.50 -3.05
C GLU A 65 -0.34 -8.98 -3.38
N VAL A 66 -0.25 -9.84 -2.37
CA VAL A 66 -0.09 -11.30 -2.56
C VAL A 66 -1.29 -11.90 -3.31
N ARG A 67 -2.50 -11.43 -3.01
CA ARG A 67 -3.71 -11.85 -3.72
C ARG A 67 -3.68 -11.46 -5.20
N ILE A 68 -3.20 -10.26 -5.52
CA ILE A 68 -3.06 -9.79 -6.91
C ILE A 68 -2.02 -10.63 -7.66
N ILE A 69 -0.86 -10.88 -7.07
CA ILE A 69 0.20 -11.72 -7.66
C ILE A 69 -0.35 -13.13 -7.94
N ARG A 70 -1.01 -13.73 -6.95
CA ARG A 70 -1.64 -15.04 -7.10
C ARG A 70 -2.68 -15.06 -8.21
N LYS A 71 -3.57 -14.08 -8.26
CA LYS A 71 -4.59 -13.97 -9.30
C LYS A 71 -3.97 -13.87 -10.69
N ASN A 72 -2.97 -13.02 -10.86
CA ASN A 72 -2.26 -12.86 -12.12
C ASN A 72 -1.57 -14.16 -12.56
N LEU A 73 -0.95 -14.89 -11.63
CA LEU A 73 -0.37 -16.20 -11.90
C LEU A 73 -1.44 -17.18 -12.38
N LEU A 74 -2.56 -17.29 -11.65
CA LEU A 74 -3.67 -18.19 -12.01
C LEU A 74 -4.22 -17.88 -13.40
N ASP A 75 -4.47 -16.61 -13.71
CA ASP A 75 -5.01 -16.19 -15.01
C ASP A 75 -4.03 -16.54 -16.16
N ARG A 76 -2.72 -16.35 -15.95
CA ARG A 76 -1.69 -16.70 -16.94
C ARG A 76 -1.50 -18.20 -17.10
N VAL A 77 -1.42 -18.95 -16.00
CA VAL A 77 -1.28 -20.40 -16.03
C VAL A 77 -2.51 -21.02 -16.70
N CYS A 78 -3.72 -20.61 -16.34
CA CYS A 78 -4.93 -21.08 -17.00
C CYS A 78 -4.96 -20.78 -18.50
N SER A 79 -4.45 -19.61 -18.94
CA SER A 79 -4.42 -19.27 -20.37
C SER A 79 -3.43 -20.11 -21.16
N ILE A 80 -2.31 -20.54 -20.57
CA ILE A 80 -1.27 -21.31 -21.25
C ILE A 80 -1.57 -22.81 -21.17
N ALA A 81 -2.06 -23.30 -20.05
CA ALA A 81 -2.29 -24.70 -19.75
C ALA A 81 -3.76 -25.15 -19.95
N SER A 82 -4.58 -24.35 -20.62
CA SER A 82 -5.98 -24.71 -20.92
C SER A 82 -6.04 -26.00 -21.75
N GLY A 83 -6.79 -27.01 -21.26
CA GLY A 83 -6.94 -28.29 -21.91
C GLY A 83 -5.75 -29.25 -21.77
N GLN A 84 -4.79 -28.93 -20.91
CA GLN A 84 -3.65 -29.81 -20.58
C GLN A 84 -3.90 -30.53 -19.26
N ALA A 85 -3.36 -31.75 -19.15
CA ALA A 85 -3.42 -32.54 -17.93
C ALA A 85 -2.14 -32.39 -17.11
N LEU A 86 -2.26 -32.61 -15.80
CA LEU A 86 -1.14 -32.71 -14.89
C LEU A 86 -0.38 -34.03 -15.13
N GLY A 87 0.95 -33.97 -15.24
CA GLY A 87 1.79 -35.15 -15.41
C GLY A 87 1.98 -35.93 -14.11
N GLU A 88 1.96 -35.27 -12.98
CA GLU A 88 2.15 -35.88 -11.65
C GLU A 88 1.12 -35.40 -10.65
N ASP A 89 0.91 -36.16 -9.55
CA ASP A 89 0.05 -35.77 -8.44
C ASP A 89 0.58 -34.51 -7.76
N LEU A 90 -0.25 -33.48 -7.69
CA LEU A 90 0.09 -32.29 -6.93
C LEU A 90 -0.27 -32.49 -5.46
N ARG A 91 0.73 -32.40 -4.58
CA ARG A 91 0.60 -32.69 -3.15
C ARG A 91 0.79 -31.42 -2.31
N ASN A 92 0.21 -31.42 -1.11
CA ASN A 92 0.51 -30.41 -0.09
C ASN A 92 1.83 -30.78 0.66
N MET A 93 2.30 -29.87 1.51
CA MET A 93 3.49 -30.14 2.35
C MET A 93 3.32 -31.33 3.32
N GLN A 94 2.09 -31.80 3.54
CA GLN A 94 1.77 -32.94 4.40
C GLN A 94 1.71 -34.26 3.62
N GLY A 95 1.85 -34.21 2.28
CA GLY A 95 1.81 -35.37 1.39
C GLY A 95 0.43 -35.74 0.86
N ASP A 96 -0.63 -35.00 1.24
CA ASP A 96 -1.98 -35.26 0.74
C ASP A 96 -2.08 -34.78 -0.73
N VAL A 97 -2.75 -35.58 -1.55
CA VAL A 97 -2.98 -35.26 -2.96
C VAL A 97 -4.06 -34.18 -3.06
N LEU A 98 -3.69 -33.01 -3.54
CA LEU A 98 -4.61 -31.89 -3.80
C LEU A 98 -5.28 -32.01 -5.16
N VAL A 99 -4.50 -32.38 -6.19
CA VAL A 99 -4.97 -32.60 -7.55
C VAL A 99 -4.28 -33.85 -8.10
N PRO A 100 -5.01 -34.91 -8.47
CA PRO A 100 -4.41 -36.13 -9.00
C PRO A 100 -3.87 -35.95 -10.41
N ALA A 101 -2.83 -36.72 -10.77
CA ALA A 101 -2.29 -36.79 -12.11
C ALA A 101 -3.36 -37.13 -13.16
N GLY A 102 -3.17 -36.64 -14.39
CA GLY A 102 -4.14 -36.83 -15.47
C GLY A 102 -5.40 -35.97 -15.37
N THR A 103 -5.53 -35.13 -14.32
CA THR A 103 -6.65 -34.17 -14.22
C THR A 103 -6.42 -32.97 -15.13
N GLU A 104 -7.40 -32.60 -15.92
CA GLU A 104 -7.36 -31.36 -16.71
C GLU A 104 -7.24 -30.15 -15.80
N LEU A 105 -6.28 -29.28 -16.14
CA LEU A 105 -5.99 -28.11 -15.35
C LEU A 105 -7.10 -27.07 -15.48
N THR A 106 -7.87 -26.89 -14.43
CA THR A 106 -8.91 -25.87 -14.32
C THR A 106 -8.53 -24.82 -13.29
N ARG A 107 -9.09 -23.63 -13.39
CA ARG A 107 -8.89 -22.57 -12.39
C ARG A 107 -9.22 -23.07 -10.98
N ALA A 108 -10.31 -23.82 -10.82
CA ALA A 108 -10.74 -24.36 -9.54
C ALA A 108 -9.77 -25.38 -8.95
N SER A 109 -9.04 -26.14 -9.79
CA SER A 109 -8.01 -27.08 -9.32
C SER A 109 -6.77 -26.34 -8.82
N ILE A 110 -6.33 -25.29 -9.52
CA ILE A 110 -5.15 -24.51 -9.12
C ILE A 110 -5.44 -23.65 -7.88
N GLU A 111 -6.63 -23.10 -7.74
CA GLU A 111 -7.02 -22.31 -6.56
C GLU A 111 -6.93 -23.10 -5.24
N LYS A 112 -7.04 -24.42 -5.28
CA LYS A 112 -6.87 -25.29 -4.10
C LYS A 112 -5.41 -25.40 -3.66
N VAL A 113 -4.47 -25.11 -4.55
CA VAL A 113 -3.03 -25.23 -4.27
C VAL A 113 -2.56 -24.02 -3.47
N PRO A 114 -1.88 -24.21 -2.33
CA PRO A 114 -1.30 -23.12 -1.57
C PRO A 114 -0.25 -22.37 -2.41
N PHE A 115 -0.26 -21.03 -2.35
CA PHE A 115 0.72 -20.19 -3.03
C PHE A 115 2.01 -20.05 -2.20
N ILE A 116 2.72 -21.18 -2.04
CA ILE A 116 3.96 -21.34 -1.29
C ILE A 116 4.92 -22.26 -2.05
N ARG A 117 6.23 -22.12 -1.78
CA ARG A 117 7.25 -23.06 -2.26
C ARG A 117 7.01 -24.45 -1.66
N GLY A 118 7.29 -25.50 -2.42
CA GLY A 118 7.02 -26.89 -2.03
C GLY A 118 5.56 -27.31 -2.19
N ALA A 119 4.75 -26.48 -2.87
CA ALA A 119 3.39 -26.83 -3.25
C ALA A 119 3.09 -26.45 -4.72
N ILE A 120 3.09 -25.17 -5.04
CA ILE A 120 2.75 -24.70 -6.39
C ILE A 120 3.89 -24.95 -7.40
N ASP A 121 5.14 -24.91 -6.97
CA ASP A 121 6.34 -25.19 -7.77
C ASP A 121 6.52 -26.67 -8.13
N GLU A 122 5.84 -27.58 -7.43
CA GLU A 122 5.80 -29.02 -7.77
C GLU A 122 4.82 -29.33 -8.92
N MET A 123 4.08 -28.32 -9.42
CA MET A 123 3.16 -28.50 -10.54
C MET A 123 3.93 -28.88 -11.82
N GLN A 124 3.69 -30.07 -12.34
CA GLN A 124 4.30 -30.57 -13.58
C GLN A 124 3.21 -30.87 -14.62
N MET A 125 3.44 -30.41 -15.85
CA MET A 125 2.57 -30.65 -16.99
C MET A 125 3.11 -31.80 -17.82
N GLU A 126 2.24 -32.53 -18.55
CA GLU A 126 2.65 -33.60 -19.46
C GLU A 126 3.49 -33.06 -20.63
N ASP A 127 3.13 -31.89 -21.17
CA ASP A 127 3.87 -31.25 -22.27
C ASP A 127 5.09 -30.48 -21.72
N ALA A 128 6.29 -30.90 -22.08
CA ALA A 128 7.55 -30.29 -21.64
C ALA A 128 7.69 -28.80 -22.04
N SER A 129 7.16 -28.39 -23.19
CA SER A 129 7.21 -26.99 -23.63
C SER A 129 6.33 -26.09 -22.77
N ILE A 130 5.13 -26.56 -22.47
CA ILE A 130 4.17 -25.86 -21.60
C ILE A 130 4.68 -25.88 -20.17
N ASN A 131 5.21 -27.00 -19.71
CA ASN A 131 5.78 -27.16 -18.39
C ASN A 131 6.86 -26.10 -18.11
N ASN A 132 7.82 -25.91 -19.01
CA ASN A 132 8.88 -24.92 -18.87
C ASN A 132 8.32 -23.49 -18.74
N LYS A 133 7.28 -23.14 -19.50
CA LYS A 133 6.63 -21.82 -19.42
C LYS A 133 5.90 -21.64 -18.08
N VAL A 134 5.15 -22.65 -17.64
CA VAL A 134 4.42 -22.64 -16.39
C VAL A 134 5.39 -22.54 -15.22
N GLN A 135 6.47 -23.33 -15.21
CA GLN A 135 7.50 -23.29 -14.18
C GLN A 135 8.18 -21.91 -14.10
N THR A 136 8.47 -21.29 -15.23
CA THR A 136 9.03 -19.93 -15.26
C THR A 136 8.07 -18.90 -14.65
N LEU A 137 6.77 -19.01 -14.95
CA LEU A 137 5.76 -18.12 -14.38
C LEU A 137 5.61 -18.30 -12.87
N ILE A 138 5.59 -19.55 -12.41
CA ILE A 138 5.51 -19.90 -10.98
C ILE A 138 6.74 -19.36 -10.24
N HIS A 139 7.93 -19.62 -10.77
CA HIS A 139 9.19 -19.15 -10.19
C HIS A 139 9.22 -17.62 -10.04
N ASN A 140 8.85 -16.89 -11.11
CA ASN A 140 8.80 -15.44 -11.07
C ASN A 140 7.76 -14.90 -10.06
N ALA A 141 6.59 -15.55 -9.99
CA ALA A 141 5.55 -15.16 -9.05
C ALA A 141 5.95 -15.43 -7.58
N LEU A 142 6.64 -16.54 -7.32
CA LEU A 142 7.19 -16.85 -6.00
C LEU A 142 8.29 -15.86 -5.59
N GLN A 143 9.17 -15.47 -6.53
CA GLN A 143 10.17 -14.43 -6.28
C GLN A 143 9.51 -13.08 -5.95
N GLN A 144 8.48 -12.70 -6.71
CA GLN A 144 7.73 -11.47 -6.42
C GLN A 144 7.09 -11.52 -5.04
N LYS A 145 6.48 -12.66 -4.67
CA LYS A 145 5.93 -12.84 -3.33
C LYS A 145 7.00 -12.69 -2.26
N GLU A 146 8.15 -13.35 -2.40
CA GLU A 146 9.26 -13.27 -1.44
C GLU A 146 9.79 -11.85 -1.28
N MET A 147 9.85 -11.07 -2.37
CA MET A 147 10.21 -9.65 -2.30
C MET A 147 9.17 -8.85 -1.50
N MET A 148 7.87 -9.13 -1.67
CA MET A 148 6.81 -8.45 -0.92
C MET A 148 6.82 -8.86 0.56
N ASP A 149 7.06 -10.15 0.86
CA ASP A 149 7.21 -10.66 2.22
C ASP A 149 8.36 -9.94 2.94
N ASN A 150 9.54 -9.82 2.30
CA ASN A 150 10.69 -9.11 2.86
C ASN A 150 10.41 -7.61 3.10
N VAL A 151 9.73 -6.94 2.15
CA VAL A 151 9.33 -5.53 2.32
C VAL A 151 8.35 -5.35 3.48
N PHE A 152 7.42 -6.31 3.64
CA PHE A 152 6.48 -6.29 4.76
C PHE A 152 7.19 -6.50 6.09
N GLU A 153 8.11 -7.48 6.18
CA GLU A 153 8.93 -7.72 7.37
C GLU A 153 9.77 -6.50 7.76
N ASP A 154 10.45 -5.88 6.78
CA ASP A 154 11.22 -4.66 7.01
C ASP A 154 10.36 -3.50 7.55
N ARG A 155 9.14 -3.34 7.04
CA ARG A 155 8.21 -2.32 7.53
C ARG A 155 7.76 -2.59 8.96
N CYS A 156 7.46 -3.85 9.28
CA CYS A 156 7.09 -4.28 10.62
C CYS A 156 8.25 -4.11 11.61
N GLU A 157 9.48 -4.47 11.19
CA GLU A 157 10.67 -4.32 12.01
C GLU A 157 10.98 -2.86 12.32
N LYS A 158 10.86 -1.95 11.34
CA LYS A 158 11.03 -0.50 11.54
C LYS A 158 10.03 0.06 12.54
N LEU A 159 8.77 -0.38 12.50
CA LEU A 159 7.77 0.02 13.49
C LEU A 159 8.11 -0.49 14.90
N SER A 160 8.72 -1.67 15.02
CA SER A 160 9.06 -2.26 16.32
C SER A 160 10.33 -1.70 16.94
N LYS A 161 11.39 -1.48 16.15
CA LYS A 161 12.68 -1.00 16.61
C LYS A 161 12.70 0.47 17.03
N GLY A 162 11.82 1.28 16.47
CA GLY A 162 11.85 2.72 16.60
C GLY A 162 12.55 3.39 15.41
N ASP A 163 12.37 4.70 15.32
CA ASP A 163 12.80 5.49 14.18
C ASP A 163 14.16 6.15 14.42
N ASP A 164 14.95 6.27 13.36
CA ASP A 164 16.20 7.02 13.38
C ASP A 164 15.89 8.52 13.30
N LEU A 165 15.80 9.15 14.47
CA LEU A 165 15.48 10.57 14.60
C LEU A 165 16.76 11.40 14.74
N PRO A 166 16.76 12.68 14.30
CA PRO A 166 17.87 13.59 14.47
C PRO A 166 18.35 13.67 15.95
N PRO A 167 19.63 13.96 16.19
CA PRO A 167 20.15 14.10 17.54
C PRO A 167 19.34 15.09 18.38
N GLY A 168 18.95 14.69 19.59
CA GLY A 168 18.16 15.52 20.50
C GLY A 168 16.65 15.45 20.31
N VAL A 169 16.16 14.81 19.25
CA VAL A 169 14.72 14.57 19.05
C VAL A 169 14.33 13.25 19.71
N ILE A 170 13.39 13.29 20.64
CA ILE A 170 12.88 12.12 21.35
C ILE A 170 11.67 11.53 20.60
N ARG A 171 10.77 12.41 20.17
CA ARG A 171 9.54 12.04 19.44
C ARG A 171 9.24 13.09 18.38
N MET A 172 8.77 12.65 17.22
CA MET A 172 8.28 13.49 16.16
C MET A 172 6.90 13.01 15.71
N VAL A 173 5.95 13.94 15.60
CA VAL A 173 4.61 13.64 15.09
C VAL A 173 4.38 14.44 13.81
N LYS A 174 4.05 13.75 12.73
CA LYS A 174 3.61 14.36 11.47
C LYS A 174 2.10 14.28 11.38
N VAL A 175 1.46 15.43 11.33
CA VAL A 175 0.01 15.55 11.16
C VAL A 175 -0.26 16.05 9.74
N TYR A 176 -0.97 15.26 8.95
CA TYR A 176 -1.38 15.64 7.61
C TYR A 176 -2.74 16.31 7.67
N ILE A 177 -2.80 17.54 7.16
CA ILE A 177 -4.02 18.36 7.19
C ILE A 177 -4.43 18.66 5.75
N ALA A 178 -5.65 18.26 5.38
CA ALA A 178 -6.24 18.63 4.11
C ALA A 178 -7.05 19.92 4.26
N THR A 179 -6.77 20.89 3.41
CA THR A 179 -7.54 22.12 3.33
C THR A 179 -8.11 22.27 1.92
N LYS A 180 -9.37 22.66 1.81
CA LYS A 180 -10.00 22.97 0.52
C LYS A 180 -10.08 24.47 0.36
N ARG A 181 -9.24 25.02 -0.51
CA ARG A 181 -9.29 26.44 -0.88
C ARG A 181 -10.04 26.60 -2.20
N LYS A 182 -11.03 27.47 -2.22
CA LYS A 182 -11.72 27.83 -3.45
C LYS A 182 -10.85 28.78 -4.26
N LEU A 183 -10.89 28.60 -5.59
CA LEU A 183 -10.24 29.50 -6.53
C LEU A 183 -10.91 30.88 -6.45
N SER A 184 -10.11 31.94 -6.41
CA SER A 184 -10.57 33.33 -6.37
C SER A 184 -9.92 34.17 -7.46
N VAL A 185 -10.56 35.31 -7.77
CA VAL A 185 -9.98 36.28 -8.71
C VAL A 185 -8.61 36.74 -8.19
N GLY A 186 -7.62 36.74 -9.05
CA GLY A 186 -6.22 37.05 -8.72
C GLY A 186 -5.33 35.82 -8.48
N ASP A 187 -5.88 34.62 -8.35
CA ASP A 187 -5.09 33.40 -8.21
C ASP A 187 -4.41 33.04 -9.52
N LYS A 188 -3.15 32.61 -9.43
CA LYS A 188 -2.37 32.19 -10.60
C LYS A 188 -2.58 30.71 -10.89
N MET A 189 -2.97 30.42 -12.12
CA MET A 189 -3.18 29.07 -12.62
C MET A 189 -2.27 28.78 -13.80
N ALA A 190 -1.93 27.49 -14.00
CA ALA A 190 -1.14 27.06 -15.13
C ALA A 190 -1.60 25.68 -15.63
N GLY A 191 -1.61 25.49 -16.93
CA GLY A 191 -1.79 24.20 -17.56
C GLY A 191 -0.48 23.42 -17.67
N ARG A 192 -0.55 22.17 -18.14
CA ARG A 192 0.61 21.27 -18.30
C ARG A 192 1.62 21.71 -19.37
N HIS A 193 1.22 22.61 -20.29
CA HIS A 193 2.03 23.04 -21.42
C HIS A 193 2.63 24.46 -21.26
N GLY A 194 2.73 24.94 -20.02
CA GLY A 194 3.34 26.25 -19.73
C GLY A 194 2.41 27.46 -19.95
N ASN A 195 1.16 27.23 -20.27
CA ASN A 195 0.10 28.25 -20.36
C ASN A 195 -0.27 28.71 -18.95
N LYS A 196 0.36 29.78 -18.48
CA LYS A 196 0.10 30.38 -17.17
C LYS A 196 -0.78 31.62 -17.32
N GLY A 197 -1.68 31.81 -16.39
CA GLY A 197 -2.56 32.98 -16.34
C GLY A 197 -3.00 33.30 -14.92
N VAL A 198 -3.66 34.42 -14.75
CA VAL A 198 -4.26 34.85 -13.50
C VAL A 198 -5.77 34.88 -13.69
N VAL A 199 -6.52 34.31 -12.72
CA VAL A 199 -7.99 34.32 -12.77
C VAL A 199 -8.49 35.76 -12.74
N SER A 200 -9.12 36.20 -13.82
CA SER A 200 -9.67 37.55 -13.95
C SER A 200 -11.12 37.66 -13.45
N THR A 201 -11.90 36.59 -13.66
CA THR A 201 -13.31 36.55 -13.23
C THR A 201 -13.77 35.13 -13.03
N VAL A 202 -14.79 34.94 -12.21
CA VAL A 202 -15.49 33.68 -12.01
C VAL A 202 -16.90 33.83 -12.55
N GLN A 203 -17.27 32.98 -13.52
CA GLN A 203 -18.58 33.02 -14.17
C GLN A 203 -19.45 31.85 -13.73
N PRO A 204 -20.79 31.99 -13.70
CA PRO A 204 -21.69 30.87 -13.53
C PRO A 204 -21.62 29.95 -14.77
N ILE A 205 -21.99 28.68 -14.58
CA ILE A 205 -21.91 27.63 -15.61
C ILE A 205 -22.66 28.00 -16.89
N GLU A 206 -23.78 28.71 -16.75
CA GLU A 206 -24.63 29.13 -17.89
C GLU A 206 -23.91 30.09 -18.85
N ASN A 207 -22.88 30.80 -18.37
CA ASN A 207 -22.10 31.76 -19.16
C ASN A 207 -20.81 31.17 -19.72
N MET A 208 -20.53 29.91 -19.42
CA MET A 208 -19.34 29.23 -19.91
C MET A 208 -19.56 28.60 -21.29
N PRO A 209 -18.52 28.48 -22.12
CA PRO A 209 -18.59 27.74 -23.38
C PRO A 209 -18.96 26.27 -23.15
N TYR A 210 -19.63 25.68 -24.13
CA TYR A 210 -19.99 24.27 -24.12
C TYR A 210 -19.25 23.50 -25.21
N MET A 211 -18.96 22.24 -24.93
CA MET A 211 -18.46 21.29 -25.89
C MET A 211 -19.63 20.73 -26.73
N GLU A 212 -19.33 19.99 -27.82
CA GLU A 212 -20.34 19.39 -28.69
C GLU A 212 -21.28 18.41 -27.97
N ASP A 213 -20.80 17.77 -26.90
CA ASP A 213 -21.55 16.85 -26.03
C ASP A 213 -22.44 17.55 -24.99
N GLY A 214 -22.45 18.89 -24.98
CA GLY A 214 -23.19 19.68 -24.01
C GLY A 214 -22.49 19.88 -22.65
N THR A 215 -21.26 19.39 -22.50
CA THR A 215 -20.46 19.57 -21.29
C THR A 215 -19.89 21.00 -21.24
N SER A 216 -20.08 21.72 -20.14
CA SER A 216 -19.50 23.07 -19.96
C SER A 216 -17.99 22.99 -19.73
N VAL A 217 -17.26 23.98 -20.24
CA VAL A 217 -15.83 24.14 -19.99
C VAL A 217 -15.59 24.75 -18.63
N ASP A 218 -14.67 24.20 -17.83
CA ASP A 218 -14.39 24.66 -16.48
C ASP A 218 -13.48 25.91 -16.45
N ILE A 219 -12.57 26.04 -17.41
CA ILE A 219 -11.57 27.13 -17.48
C ILE A 219 -11.39 27.55 -18.93
N VAL A 220 -11.40 28.85 -19.16
CA VAL A 220 -11.07 29.48 -20.44
C VAL A 220 -9.87 30.38 -20.31
#